data_7cd9ec6a3b68c0e8f48cf1711e475a49
#
_entry.id   7cd9ec6a3b68c0e8f48cf1711e475a49
#
_cell.length_a   1.000
_cell.length_b   1.000
_cell.length_c   1.000
_cell.angle_alpha   90.00
_cell.angle_beta   90.00
_cell.angle_gamma   90.00
#
_symmetry.space_group_name_H-M   'P 1'
#
loop_
_entity.id
_entity.type
_entity.pdbx_description
1 polymer ?
#
loop_
_entity_poly.entity_id
_entity_poly.type
_entity_poly.pdbx_seq_one_letter_code
_entity_poly.pdbx_strand_id
1 'polypeptide(L)'
;MVDDRRPSLAELRHTAAHVLAYAVQDLFPEAKPTIGPAIENGFYYDFDRAEPFTPDDLERLERRMAEIVAADYPMTGRAVTRDDAIAEFAANPYKVEMAREIPEDQPITLYTIGKFTDLCRGGHAQSTGGIGAFKLTNVAGSYWRGDEHKPMLQRIYGTAWYDREELEAYLARLEEARRRDHRKLGAELDLFSIEEQAGGGLVFWHPKGAIVRGIIENFIREGLLERGYQPVVTPHIAHERLYEISGHLDNFGENMFGPLEVEGQRFRLKPMNCPGHILIYKDRLRSYRELPLRFSEFGTVYRFERSGVLHGLNRVRGFTQDDAHLFCVPDQLQHEFEQTLDEALRLMKAFEFVDFQYVLSTRAREDRGETDAVAEASIRNALERSGLPFDIDEGGGAFYGPKLDINVRDALGRPWQLGTVQVDFILPARFDLKYRAADGQDRRPVMIHRALAGSLERFFGILIEHYGGAFPAWLAPVQAVVTPISEHEMGYAREVVNGLEKAGFRAQLDESNEKLGYKIRHWKTQKVPYILVAGKREVEDGTLNVNQRGIEEKRTVSIDSFVEELKTVVEARR
;
A
#
# COMPACT_ATOMS: atom_id res chain seq x y z
N MET A 1 1.01 45.22 -7.36
CA MET A 1 2.21 44.49 -7.83
C MET A 1 1.72 43.15 -8.30
N VAL A 2 1.84 42.85 -9.59
CA VAL A 2 1.52 41.52 -10.14
C VAL A 2 2.60 40.57 -9.58
N ASP A 3 2.18 39.53 -8.88
CA ASP A 3 3.09 38.51 -8.34
C ASP A 3 3.61 37.67 -9.54
N ASP A 4 4.82 37.94 -9.98
CA ASP A 4 5.45 37.39 -11.20
C ASP A 4 6.01 35.95 -10.93
N ARG A 5 5.60 35.31 -9.85
CA ARG A 5 6.02 33.94 -9.51
C ARG A 5 5.27 32.91 -10.35
N ARG A 6 5.98 31.89 -10.76
CA ARG A 6 5.38 30.69 -11.37
C ARG A 6 4.37 30.09 -10.37
N PRO A 7 3.10 29.80 -10.76
CA PRO A 7 2.14 29.18 -9.86
C PRO A 7 2.66 27.80 -9.41
N SER A 8 2.33 27.41 -8.19
CA SER A 8 2.57 26.03 -7.73
C SER A 8 1.73 25.04 -8.54
N LEU A 9 2.12 23.76 -8.56
CA LEU A 9 1.31 22.72 -9.21
C LEU A 9 -0.10 22.61 -8.61
N ALA A 10 -0.27 22.88 -7.32
CA ALA A 10 -1.58 22.90 -6.69
C ALA A 10 -2.45 24.04 -7.24
N GLU A 11 -1.92 25.25 -7.35
CA GLU A 11 -2.61 26.42 -7.93
C GLU A 11 -2.96 26.18 -9.41
N LEU A 12 -2.03 25.61 -10.18
CA LEU A 12 -2.23 25.26 -11.59
C LEU A 12 -3.34 24.20 -11.75
N ARG A 13 -3.33 23.14 -10.95
CA ARG A 13 -4.34 22.07 -10.96
C ARG A 13 -5.71 22.56 -10.53
N HIS A 14 -5.75 23.45 -9.54
CA HIS A 14 -7.00 24.08 -9.12
C HIS A 14 -7.59 24.96 -10.23
N THR A 15 -6.74 25.73 -10.92
CA THR A 15 -7.18 26.49 -12.11
C THR A 15 -7.70 25.56 -13.21
N ALA A 16 -7.04 24.42 -13.46
CA ALA A 16 -7.49 23.42 -14.44
C ALA A 16 -8.86 22.82 -14.07
N ALA A 17 -9.16 22.63 -12.77
CA ALA A 17 -10.48 22.19 -12.31
C ALA A 17 -11.57 23.22 -12.70
N HIS A 18 -11.32 24.52 -12.53
CA HIS A 18 -12.26 25.56 -12.95
C HIS A 18 -12.38 25.67 -14.47
N VAL A 19 -11.30 25.46 -15.22
CA VAL A 19 -11.32 25.37 -16.70
C VAL A 19 -12.18 24.20 -17.16
N LEU A 20 -12.09 23.05 -16.48
CA LEU A 20 -12.98 21.90 -16.72
C LEU A 20 -14.45 22.26 -16.45
N ALA A 21 -14.74 22.89 -15.30
CA ALA A 21 -16.11 23.29 -14.96
C ALA A 21 -16.68 24.28 -15.99
N TYR A 22 -15.88 25.22 -16.46
CA TYR A 22 -16.26 26.14 -17.54
C TYR A 22 -16.54 25.37 -18.84
N ALA A 23 -15.67 24.45 -19.25
CA ALA A 23 -15.88 23.65 -20.46
C ALA A 23 -17.15 22.78 -20.36
N VAL A 24 -17.44 22.21 -19.19
CA VAL A 24 -18.67 21.44 -18.95
C VAL A 24 -19.90 22.32 -19.07
N GLN A 25 -19.91 23.50 -18.47
CA GLN A 25 -21.07 24.41 -18.58
C GLN A 25 -21.31 24.90 -20.01
N ASP A 26 -20.27 25.10 -20.80
CA ASP A 26 -20.41 25.48 -22.20
C ASP A 26 -20.98 24.38 -23.09
N LEU A 27 -20.61 23.13 -22.86
CA LEU A 27 -21.01 22.00 -23.69
C LEU A 27 -22.25 21.27 -23.16
N PHE A 28 -22.50 21.36 -21.83
CA PHE A 28 -23.58 20.69 -21.10
C PHE A 28 -24.20 21.65 -20.09
N PRO A 29 -24.99 22.64 -20.55
CA PRO A 29 -25.54 23.70 -19.69
C PRO A 29 -26.45 23.17 -18.56
N GLU A 30 -26.99 21.97 -18.71
CA GLU A 30 -27.82 21.29 -17.70
C GLU A 30 -27.01 20.73 -16.53
N ALA A 31 -25.71 20.46 -16.71
CA ALA A 31 -24.84 19.93 -15.68
C ALA A 31 -24.56 20.99 -14.60
N LYS A 32 -24.81 20.64 -13.33
CA LYS A 32 -24.57 21.54 -12.20
C LYS A 32 -23.20 21.26 -11.58
N PRO A 33 -22.24 22.20 -11.70
CA PRO A 33 -20.94 22.04 -11.05
C PRO A 33 -21.09 22.14 -9.53
N THR A 34 -20.40 21.26 -8.79
CA THR A 34 -20.47 21.25 -7.32
C THR A 34 -19.15 21.65 -6.68
N ILE A 35 -18.15 20.79 -6.67
CA ILE A 35 -16.83 21.04 -6.07
C ILE A 35 -15.71 20.47 -6.94
N GLY A 36 -14.58 21.21 -7.04
CA GLY A 36 -13.43 20.82 -7.85
C GLY A 36 -12.08 21.18 -7.24
N PRO A 37 -11.56 20.40 -6.27
CA PRO A 37 -10.27 20.65 -5.66
C PRO A 37 -9.12 20.14 -6.53
N ALA A 38 -7.92 20.71 -6.31
CA ALA A 38 -6.67 20.07 -6.68
C ALA A 38 -6.41 18.86 -5.77
N ILE A 39 -5.78 17.84 -6.33
CA ILE A 39 -5.27 16.67 -5.62
C ILE A 39 -3.78 16.48 -5.95
N GLU A 40 -3.10 15.59 -5.24
CA GLU A 40 -1.64 15.42 -5.32
C GLU A 40 -1.09 15.33 -6.76
N ASN A 41 -1.72 14.55 -7.63
CA ASN A 41 -1.25 14.35 -9.01
C ASN A 41 -2.24 14.82 -10.08
N GLY A 42 -3.19 15.69 -9.72
CA GLY A 42 -4.20 16.15 -10.65
C GLY A 42 -5.26 17.03 -10.02
N PHE A 43 -6.45 16.91 -10.55
CA PHE A 43 -7.64 17.58 -10.07
C PHE A 43 -8.87 16.74 -10.39
N TYR A 44 -9.99 17.06 -9.78
CA TYR A 44 -11.29 16.57 -10.23
C TYR A 44 -12.33 17.67 -10.14
N TYR A 45 -13.48 17.43 -10.76
CA TYR A 45 -14.66 18.25 -10.55
C TYR A 45 -15.90 17.36 -10.57
N ASP A 46 -16.83 17.61 -9.62
CA ASP A 46 -18.06 16.87 -9.46
C ASP A 46 -19.22 17.62 -10.11
N PHE A 47 -20.06 16.89 -10.84
CA PHE A 47 -21.20 17.41 -11.57
C PHE A 47 -22.46 16.60 -11.25
N ASP A 48 -23.59 17.31 -11.02
CA ASP A 48 -24.92 16.72 -11.05
C ASP A 48 -25.42 16.79 -12.50
N ARG A 49 -25.47 15.65 -13.16
CA ARG A 49 -25.97 15.47 -14.53
C ARG A 49 -26.70 14.16 -14.65
N ALA A 50 -27.90 14.16 -15.28
CA ALA A 50 -28.74 12.98 -15.43
C ALA A 50 -28.10 11.92 -16.36
N GLU A 51 -27.49 12.36 -17.45
CA GLU A 51 -26.85 11.47 -18.41
C GLU A 51 -25.37 11.27 -18.05
N PRO A 52 -24.83 10.01 -18.12
CA PRO A 52 -23.43 9.75 -17.89
C PRO A 52 -22.51 10.45 -18.89
N PHE A 53 -21.37 10.98 -18.43
CA PHE A 53 -20.30 11.40 -19.32
C PHE A 53 -19.65 10.19 -19.98
N THR A 54 -19.50 10.29 -21.31
CA THR A 54 -18.89 9.24 -22.14
C THR A 54 -17.41 9.54 -22.43
N PRO A 55 -16.61 8.58 -22.90
CA PRO A 55 -15.25 8.85 -23.38
C PRO A 55 -15.19 9.93 -24.47
N ASP A 56 -16.16 9.95 -25.40
CA ASP A 56 -16.27 10.96 -26.44
C ASP A 56 -16.52 12.37 -25.86
N ASP A 57 -17.29 12.45 -24.77
CA ASP A 57 -17.52 13.70 -24.07
C ASP A 57 -16.22 14.22 -23.44
N LEU A 58 -15.38 13.33 -22.89
CA LEU A 58 -14.07 13.75 -22.36
C LEU A 58 -13.17 14.34 -23.44
N GLU A 59 -13.16 13.78 -24.66
CA GLU A 59 -12.40 14.33 -25.77
C GLU A 59 -12.94 15.70 -26.23
N ARG A 60 -14.26 15.89 -26.21
CA ARG A 60 -14.90 17.18 -26.51
C ARG A 60 -14.57 18.22 -25.44
N LEU A 61 -14.60 17.82 -24.18
CA LEU A 61 -14.23 18.65 -23.04
C LEU A 61 -12.75 19.06 -23.12
N GLU A 62 -11.83 18.13 -23.42
CA GLU A 62 -10.41 18.46 -23.59
C GLU A 62 -10.19 19.51 -24.69
N ARG A 63 -10.86 19.37 -25.84
CA ARG A 63 -10.79 20.38 -26.90
C ARG A 63 -11.28 21.74 -26.42
N ARG A 64 -12.42 21.78 -25.71
CA ARG A 64 -12.95 23.03 -25.18
C ARG A 64 -12.05 23.64 -24.11
N MET A 65 -11.51 22.83 -23.22
CA MET A 65 -10.51 23.28 -22.23
C MET A 65 -9.29 23.90 -22.93
N ALA A 66 -8.78 23.27 -23.99
CA ALA A 66 -7.64 23.79 -24.76
C ALA A 66 -7.94 25.17 -25.36
N GLU A 67 -9.16 25.42 -25.87
CA GLU A 67 -9.59 26.74 -26.34
C GLU A 67 -9.63 27.78 -25.23
N ILE A 68 -10.13 27.39 -24.02
CA ILE A 68 -10.18 28.29 -22.84
C ILE A 68 -8.76 28.62 -22.35
N VAL A 69 -7.85 27.64 -22.34
CA VAL A 69 -6.44 27.84 -21.98
C VAL A 69 -5.76 28.77 -22.98
N ALA A 70 -5.96 28.55 -24.27
CA ALA A 70 -5.38 29.37 -25.33
C ALA A 70 -5.92 30.82 -25.34
N ALA A 71 -7.14 31.04 -24.85
CA ALA A 71 -7.72 32.37 -24.72
C ALA A 71 -7.12 33.18 -23.57
N ASP A 72 -6.35 32.55 -22.70
CA ASP A 72 -5.61 33.16 -21.57
C ASP A 72 -6.46 34.08 -20.69
N TYR A 73 -7.64 33.63 -20.29
CA TYR A 73 -8.54 34.40 -19.43
C TYR A 73 -7.93 34.66 -18.06
N PRO A 74 -7.96 35.92 -17.56
CA PRO A 74 -7.52 36.21 -16.20
C PRO A 74 -8.43 35.52 -15.17
N MET A 75 -7.84 35.04 -14.09
CA MET A 75 -8.55 34.49 -12.92
C MET A 75 -8.83 35.64 -11.95
N THR A 76 -10.06 36.15 -11.92
CA THR A 76 -10.42 37.30 -11.09
C THR A 76 -11.27 36.92 -9.91
N GLY A 77 -10.79 37.21 -8.70
CA GLY A 77 -11.49 36.98 -7.44
C GLY A 77 -12.20 38.25 -6.94
N ARG A 78 -13.42 38.09 -6.40
CA ARG A 78 -14.17 39.16 -5.72
C ARG A 78 -14.79 38.63 -4.42
N ALA A 79 -14.71 39.43 -3.36
CA ALA A 79 -15.44 39.17 -2.14
C ALA A 79 -16.90 39.59 -2.31
N VAL A 80 -17.83 38.79 -1.77
CA VAL A 80 -19.28 39.06 -1.85
C VAL A 80 -19.94 38.77 -0.51
N THR A 81 -21.16 39.28 -0.33
CA THR A 81 -22.00 38.88 0.80
C THR A 81 -22.59 37.48 0.58
N ARG A 82 -23.07 36.85 1.64
CA ARG A 82 -23.75 35.54 1.54
C ARG A 82 -25.00 35.63 0.66
N ASP A 83 -25.78 36.69 0.81
CA ASP A 83 -26.99 36.89 0.01
C ASP A 83 -26.68 37.05 -1.46
N ASP A 84 -25.61 37.80 -1.81
CA ASP A 84 -25.15 37.94 -3.19
C ASP A 84 -24.70 36.59 -3.77
N ALA A 85 -23.95 35.79 -3.00
CA ALA A 85 -23.52 34.47 -3.45
C ALA A 85 -24.72 33.52 -3.66
N ILE A 86 -25.70 33.52 -2.76
CA ILE A 86 -26.94 32.74 -2.90
C ILE A 86 -27.74 33.18 -4.12
N ALA A 87 -27.81 34.49 -4.38
CA ALA A 87 -28.49 35.03 -5.55
C ALA A 87 -27.78 34.64 -6.86
N GLU A 88 -26.43 34.73 -6.90
CA GLU A 88 -25.62 34.35 -8.06
C GLU A 88 -25.83 32.89 -8.44
N PHE A 89 -25.89 31.99 -7.43
CA PHE A 89 -26.03 30.56 -7.64
C PHE A 89 -27.45 30.02 -7.41
N ALA A 90 -28.50 30.84 -7.51
CA ALA A 90 -29.87 30.43 -7.20
C ALA A 90 -30.36 29.18 -7.96
N ALA A 91 -29.84 28.94 -9.18
CA ALA A 91 -30.14 27.77 -10.00
C ALA A 91 -29.35 26.50 -9.62
N ASN A 92 -28.34 26.61 -8.75
CA ASN A 92 -27.48 25.51 -8.35
C ASN A 92 -27.60 25.24 -6.84
N PRO A 93 -28.41 24.25 -6.42
CA PRO A 93 -28.68 23.99 -5.01
C PRO A 93 -27.41 23.62 -4.21
N TYR A 94 -26.42 23.00 -4.84
CA TYR A 94 -25.15 22.62 -4.19
C TYR A 94 -24.32 23.85 -3.82
N LYS A 95 -24.21 24.83 -4.71
CA LYS A 95 -23.49 26.07 -4.43
C LYS A 95 -24.23 26.93 -3.39
N VAL A 96 -25.55 26.94 -3.41
CA VAL A 96 -26.39 27.60 -2.39
C VAL A 96 -26.15 26.94 -1.01
N GLU A 97 -26.15 25.60 -0.94
CA GLU A 97 -25.85 24.88 0.30
C GLU A 97 -24.46 25.23 0.82
N MET A 98 -23.44 25.20 -0.05
CA MET A 98 -22.07 25.55 0.31
C MET A 98 -21.93 27.00 0.81
N ALA A 99 -22.59 27.97 0.14
CA ALA A 99 -22.55 29.36 0.56
C ALA A 99 -23.19 29.60 1.94
N ARG A 100 -24.24 28.84 2.28
CA ARG A 100 -24.89 28.91 3.59
C ARG A 100 -24.03 28.37 4.73
N GLU A 101 -23.20 27.40 4.45
CA GLU A 101 -22.37 26.70 5.45
C GLU A 101 -21.03 27.39 5.74
N ILE A 102 -20.61 28.35 4.91
CA ILE A 102 -19.40 29.14 5.23
C ILE A 102 -19.63 29.87 6.56
N PRO A 103 -18.77 29.74 7.58
CA PRO A 103 -18.89 30.47 8.84
C PRO A 103 -18.99 32.00 8.63
N GLU A 104 -19.68 32.69 9.54
CA GLU A 104 -19.91 34.15 9.39
C GLU A 104 -18.64 34.99 9.47
N ASP A 105 -17.62 34.47 10.13
CA ASP A 105 -16.29 35.09 10.28
C ASP A 105 -15.37 34.87 9.06
N GLN A 106 -15.79 34.05 8.09
CA GLN A 106 -15.00 33.77 6.89
C GLN A 106 -15.54 34.55 5.68
N PRO A 107 -14.65 35.15 4.85
CA PRO A 107 -15.06 35.85 3.63
C PRO A 107 -15.58 34.85 2.58
N ILE A 108 -16.64 35.21 1.89
CA ILE A 108 -17.14 34.48 0.74
C ILE A 108 -16.53 35.14 -0.51
N THR A 109 -15.85 34.32 -1.30
CA THR A 109 -15.18 34.77 -2.53
C THR A 109 -15.70 34.04 -3.76
N LEU A 110 -15.90 34.76 -4.83
CA LEU A 110 -16.23 34.23 -6.14
C LEU A 110 -15.07 34.48 -7.10
N TYR A 111 -14.74 33.45 -7.88
CA TYR A 111 -13.71 33.53 -8.90
C TYR A 111 -14.33 33.39 -10.30
N THR A 112 -13.90 34.25 -11.21
CA THR A 112 -14.44 34.33 -12.58
C THR A 112 -13.33 34.08 -13.60
N ILE A 113 -13.62 33.24 -14.59
CA ILE A 113 -12.84 33.00 -15.80
C ILE A 113 -13.76 33.17 -17.01
N GLY A 114 -13.52 34.18 -17.85
CA GLY A 114 -14.39 34.44 -18.99
C GLY A 114 -15.84 34.65 -18.56
N LYS A 115 -16.73 33.68 -18.92
CA LYS A 115 -18.16 33.71 -18.57
C LYS A 115 -18.51 32.86 -17.35
N PHE A 116 -17.57 32.04 -16.87
CA PHE A 116 -17.79 31.10 -15.77
C PHE A 116 -17.41 31.75 -14.44
N THR A 117 -18.32 31.68 -13.47
CA THR A 117 -18.09 32.13 -12.09
C THR A 117 -18.31 30.96 -11.14
N ASP A 118 -17.42 30.83 -10.17
CA ASP A 118 -17.49 29.75 -9.16
C ASP A 118 -17.28 30.26 -7.74
N LEU A 119 -17.87 29.56 -6.78
CA LEU A 119 -17.66 29.75 -5.34
C LEU A 119 -16.34 29.08 -4.95
N CYS A 120 -15.32 29.87 -4.60
CA CYS A 120 -13.99 29.36 -4.32
C CYS A 120 -13.22 30.24 -3.33
N ARG A 121 -12.32 29.62 -2.54
CA ARG A 121 -11.45 30.32 -1.57
C ARG A 121 -10.16 30.90 -2.17
N GLY A 122 -9.88 30.65 -3.45
CA GLY A 122 -8.65 31.10 -4.10
C GLY A 122 -7.57 30.02 -4.18
N GLY A 123 -6.33 30.43 -4.41
CA GLY A 123 -5.22 29.51 -4.67
C GLY A 123 -5.18 29.05 -6.12
N HIS A 124 -5.15 30.02 -7.05
CA HIS A 124 -5.15 29.81 -8.49
C HIS A 124 -3.91 30.41 -9.17
N ALA A 125 -3.63 29.96 -10.39
CA ALA A 125 -2.77 30.66 -11.31
C ALA A 125 -3.41 32.04 -11.70
N GLN A 126 -2.61 32.98 -12.19
CA GLN A 126 -3.10 34.33 -12.57
C GLN A 126 -4.08 34.30 -13.74
N SER A 127 -3.88 33.35 -14.66
CA SER A 127 -4.72 33.17 -15.84
C SER A 127 -4.79 31.70 -16.25
N THR A 128 -5.70 31.38 -17.16
CA THR A 128 -5.84 30.05 -17.73
C THR A 128 -4.64 29.64 -18.58
N GLY A 129 -3.93 30.59 -19.20
CA GLY A 129 -2.71 30.37 -19.99
C GLY A 129 -1.53 29.84 -19.17
N GLY A 130 -1.57 29.93 -17.82
CA GLY A 130 -0.58 29.32 -16.96
C GLY A 130 -0.59 27.77 -17.00
N ILE A 131 -1.65 27.14 -17.55
CA ILE A 131 -1.76 25.70 -17.71
C ILE A 131 -1.02 25.29 -18.98
N GLY A 132 0.17 24.68 -18.83
CA GLY A 132 0.99 24.29 -19.99
C GLY A 132 0.47 23.04 -20.71
N ALA A 133 0.07 22.00 -19.95
CA ALA A 133 -0.49 20.78 -20.48
C ALA A 133 -1.46 20.10 -19.50
N PHE A 134 -2.49 19.44 -20.01
CA PHE A 134 -3.47 18.74 -19.20
C PHE A 134 -4.03 17.52 -19.93
N LYS A 135 -4.66 16.61 -19.18
CA LYS A 135 -5.37 15.43 -19.68
C LYS A 135 -6.53 15.09 -18.76
N LEU A 136 -7.72 14.81 -19.30
CA LEU A 136 -8.80 14.16 -18.56
C LEU A 136 -8.56 12.65 -18.54
N THR A 137 -8.71 12.02 -17.39
CA THR A 137 -8.26 10.62 -17.19
C THR A 137 -9.40 9.62 -17.10
N ASN A 138 -10.45 9.93 -16.36
CA ASN A 138 -11.60 9.03 -16.17
C ASN A 138 -12.81 9.77 -15.58
N VAL A 139 -13.95 9.08 -15.60
CA VAL A 139 -15.17 9.46 -14.90
C VAL A 139 -15.49 8.39 -13.85
N ALA A 140 -15.94 8.82 -12.66
CA ALA A 140 -16.41 7.93 -11.59
C ALA A 140 -17.66 8.50 -10.92
N GLY A 141 -18.46 7.64 -10.30
CA GLY A 141 -19.52 8.06 -9.39
C GLY A 141 -18.96 8.57 -8.06
N SER A 142 -19.57 9.60 -7.50
CA SER A 142 -19.25 10.12 -6.17
C SER A 142 -20.50 10.61 -5.48
N TYR A 143 -20.78 10.18 -4.26
CA TYR A 143 -21.91 10.73 -3.51
C TYR A 143 -21.60 12.14 -3.01
N TRP A 144 -22.59 13.03 -3.06
CA TRP A 144 -22.45 14.36 -2.50
C TRP A 144 -21.99 14.31 -1.04
N ARG A 145 -20.83 14.91 -0.76
CA ARG A 145 -20.14 14.90 0.54
C ARG A 145 -19.78 13.50 1.08
N GLY A 146 -19.67 12.52 0.21
CA GLY A 146 -19.35 11.15 0.61
C GLY A 146 -20.48 10.39 1.34
N ASP A 147 -21.70 10.93 1.35
CA ASP A 147 -22.87 10.35 2.01
C ASP A 147 -23.68 9.54 0.99
N GLU A 148 -23.75 8.23 1.16
CA GLU A 148 -24.48 7.30 0.27
C GLU A 148 -26.00 7.54 0.21
N HIS A 149 -26.54 8.32 1.16
CA HIS A 149 -27.96 8.71 1.18
C HIS A 149 -28.22 10.01 0.38
N LYS A 150 -27.17 10.66 -0.12
CA LYS A 150 -27.26 11.87 -0.94
C LYS A 150 -27.14 11.57 -2.44
N PRO A 151 -27.47 12.55 -3.32
CA PRO A 151 -27.39 12.34 -4.76
C PRO A 151 -26.01 11.84 -5.22
N MET A 152 -26.03 10.89 -6.16
CA MET A 152 -24.81 10.43 -6.83
C MET A 152 -24.46 11.44 -7.92
N LEU A 153 -23.26 12.00 -7.83
CA LEU A 153 -22.65 12.91 -8.78
C LEU A 153 -21.71 12.18 -9.70
N GLN A 154 -21.36 12.81 -10.81
CA GLN A 154 -20.34 12.34 -11.72
C GLN A 154 -19.05 13.14 -11.52
N ARG A 155 -17.99 12.45 -11.17
CA ARG A 155 -16.66 13.02 -10.93
C ARG A 155 -15.78 12.83 -12.15
N ILE A 156 -15.37 13.92 -12.79
CA ILE A 156 -14.39 13.89 -13.86
C ILE A 156 -13.01 14.15 -13.27
N TYR A 157 -12.08 13.24 -13.48
CA TYR A 157 -10.69 13.37 -13.07
C TYR A 157 -9.84 13.90 -14.21
N GLY A 158 -8.85 14.72 -13.89
CA GLY A 158 -7.84 15.20 -14.80
C GLY A 158 -6.51 15.44 -14.12
N THR A 159 -5.50 15.69 -14.93
CA THR A 159 -4.17 16.08 -14.48
C THR A 159 -3.68 17.29 -15.26
N ALA A 160 -2.90 18.16 -14.63
CA ALA A 160 -2.34 19.36 -15.26
C ALA A 160 -0.88 19.57 -14.81
N TRP A 161 -0.05 20.03 -15.75
CA TRP A 161 1.39 20.14 -15.65
C TRP A 161 1.87 21.43 -16.30
N TYR A 162 3.08 21.83 -16.01
CA TYR A 162 3.65 23.07 -16.56
C TYR A 162 3.94 22.97 -18.05
N ASP A 163 4.22 21.76 -18.55
CA ASP A 163 4.50 21.51 -19.96
C ASP A 163 4.10 20.10 -20.37
N ARG A 164 4.26 19.83 -21.65
CA ARG A 164 3.89 18.56 -22.27
C ARG A 164 4.83 17.42 -21.88
N GLU A 165 6.10 17.70 -21.63
CA GLU A 165 7.09 16.69 -21.24
C GLU A 165 6.76 16.12 -19.86
N GLU A 166 6.44 16.99 -18.90
CA GLU A 166 5.98 16.57 -17.56
C GLU A 166 4.69 15.75 -17.62
N LEU A 167 3.72 16.16 -18.46
CA LEU A 167 2.48 15.40 -18.66
C LEU A 167 2.75 14.02 -19.28
N GLU A 168 3.54 13.93 -20.34
CA GLU A 168 3.87 12.67 -21.00
C GLU A 168 4.63 11.73 -20.06
N ALA A 169 5.58 12.25 -19.27
CA ALA A 169 6.27 11.50 -18.24
C ALA A 169 5.30 10.94 -17.16
N TYR A 170 4.33 11.73 -16.75
CA TYR A 170 3.29 11.28 -15.81
C TYR A 170 2.38 10.20 -16.42
N LEU A 171 1.91 10.39 -17.66
CA LEU A 171 1.06 9.41 -18.35
C LEU A 171 1.80 8.09 -18.58
N ALA A 172 3.09 8.14 -18.92
CA ALA A 172 3.93 6.96 -19.05
C ALA A 172 4.04 6.20 -17.71
N ARG A 173 4.21 6.92 -16.59
CA ARG A 173 4.20 6.31 -15.24
C ARG A 173 2.85 5.67 -14.92
N LEU A 174 1.74 6.30 -15.26
CA LEU A 174 0.40 5.75 -15.07
C LEU A 174 0.21 4.45 -15.85
N GLU A 175 0.66 4.40 -17.10
CA GLU A 175 0.56 3.20 -17.94
C GLU A 175 1.44 2.08 -17.40
N GLU A 176 2.67 2.40 -16.98
CA GLU A 176 3.55 1.41 -16.37
C GLU A 176 2.97 0.86 -15.07
N ALA A 177 2.35 1.70 -14.24
CA ALA A 177 1.67 1.25 -13.03
C ALA A 177 0.46 0.35 -13.32
N ARG A 178 -0.33 0.66 -14.37
CA ARG A 178 -1.42 -0.24 -14.82
C ARG A 178 -0.89 -1.59 -15.29
N ARG A 179 0.26 -1.59 -15.97
CA ARG A 179 0.92 -2.83 -16.40
C ARG A 179 1.45 -3.65 -15.24
N ARG A 180 1.87 -2.98 -14.15
CA ARG A 180 2.41 -3.62 -12.94
C ARG A 180 1.36 -3.92 -11.88
N ASP A 181 0.11 -3.50 -12.06
CA ASP A 181 -0.96 -3.70 -11.08
C ASP A 181 -1.00 -5.16 -10.59
N HIS A 182 -0.83 -5.36 -9.27
CA HIS A 182 -0.75 -6.68 -8.65
C HIS A 182 -2.00 -7.52 -8.87
N ARG A 183 -3.17 -6.90 -9.07
CA ARG A 183 -4.43 -7.61 -9.34
C ARG A 183 -4.41 -8.25 -10.72
N LYS A 184 -3.89 -7.53 -11.71
CA LYS A 184 -3.71 -8.01 -13.09
C LYS A 184 -2.63 -9.09 -13.15
N LEU A 185 -1.43 -8.77 -12.65
CA LEU A 185 -0.30 -9.70 -12.66
C LEU A 185 -0.56 -10.92 -11.79
N GLY A 186 -1.26 -10.77 -10.66
CA GLY A 186 -1.66 -11.87 -9.79
C GLY A 186 -2.53 -12.89 -10.50
N ALA A 187 -3.50 -12.43 -11.29
CA ALA A 187 -4.34 -13.30 -12.12
C ALA A 187 -3.56 -13.92 -13.29
N GLU A 188 -2.77 -13.13 -14.05
CA GLU A 188 -1.97 -13.61 -15.18
C GLU A 188 -0.91 -14.65 -14.79
N LEU A 189 -0.33 -14.53 -13.59
CA LEU A 189 0.69 -15.43 -13.05
C LEU A 189 0.13 -16.54 -12.15
N ASP A 190 -1.19 -16.56 -11.94
CA ASP A 190 -1.88 -17.55 -11.11
C ASP A 190 -1.36 -17.57 -9.65
N LEU A 191 -1.31 -16.37 -9.01
CA LEU A 191 -0.78 -16.22 -7.67
C LEU A 191 -1.86 -16.22 -6.58
N PHE A 192 -2.98 -15.57 -6.82
CA PHE A 192 -4.09 -15.46 -5.86
C PHE A 192 -5.41 -15.07 -6.54
N SER A 193 -6.52 -15.27 -5.84
CA SER A 193 -7.84 -14.75 -6.20
C SER A 193 -8.57 -14.16 -5.00
N ILE A 194 -9.61 -13.38 -5.28
CA ILE A 194 -10.58 -12.88 -4.29
C ILE A 194 -11.95 -13.24 -4.85
N GLU A 195 -12.63 -14.19 -4.19
CA GLU A 195 -13.87 -14.79 -4.66
C GLU A 195 -15.10 -14.10 -4.06
N GLU A 196 -16.03 -13.67 -4.90
CA GLU A 196 -17.29 -13.04 -4.45
C GLU A 196 -18.09 -13.93 -3.51
N GLN A 197 -18.09 -15.25 -3.75
CA GLN A 197 -18.79 -16.23 -2.93
C GLN A 197 -18.28 -16.31 -1.50
N ALA A 198 -16.99 -16.01 -1.30
CA ALA A 198 -16.39 -15.97 0.05
C ALA A 198 -16.52 -14.60 0.70
N GLY A 199 -16.75 -13.57 -0.10
CA GLY A 199 -16.83 -12.17 0.33
C GLY A 199 -15.57 -11.36 0.01
N GLY A 200 -15.77 -10.08 -0.28
CA GLY A 200 -14.69 -9.18 -0.65
C GLY A 200 -13.63 -9.01 0.44
N GLY A 201 -12.36 -8.92 0.04
CA GLY A 201 -11.24 -8.71 0.95
C GLY A 201 -10.77 -9.97 1.69
N LEU A 202 -11.15 -11.17 1.22
CA LEU A 202 -10.63 -12.45 1.67
C LEU A 202 -9.82 -13.09 0.55
N VAL A 203 -8.54 -13.32 0.78
CA VAL A 203 -7.57 -13.74 -0.23
C VAL A 203 -7.44 -15.25 -0.27
N PHE A 204 -7.55 -15.83 -1.47
CA PHE A 204 -7.25 -17.22 -1.77
C PHE A 204 -5.87 -17.30 -2.43
N TRP A 205 -4.94 -17.94 -1.77
CA TRP A 205 -3.59 -18.14 -2.29
C TRP A 205 -3.53 -19.35 -3.20
N HIS A 206 -3.17 -19.16 -4.46
CA HIS A 206 -2.94 -20.24 -5.40
C HIS A 206 -1.57 -20.88 -5.15
N PRO A 207 -1.28 -22.09 -5.66
CA PRO A 207 -0.04 -22.80 -5.35
C PRO A 207 1.24 -21.97 -5.55
N LYS A 208 1.34 -21.21 -6.65
CA LYS A 208 2.50 -20.35 -6.91
C LYS A 208 2.61 -19.20 -5.90
N GLY A 209 1.49 -18.56 -5.59
CA GLY A 209 1.45 -17.49 -4.60
C GLY A 209 1.76 -17.99 -3.20
N ALA A 210 1.23 -19.16 -2.82
CA ALA A 210 1.51 -19.79 -1.53
C ALA A 210 3.00 -20.14 -1.37
N ILE A 211 3.67 -20.61 -2.45
CA ILE A 211 5.11 -20.87 -2.44
C ILE A 211 5.88 -19.56 -2.16
N VAL A 212 5.63 -18.48 -2.90
CA VAL A 212 6.33 -17.20 -2.71
C VAL A 212 6.06 -16.64 -1.31
N ARG A 213 4.81 -16.68 -0.85
CA ARG A 213 4.44 -16.30 0.51
C ARG A 213 5.24 -17.10 1.56
N GLY A 214 5.32 -18.41 1.41
CA GLY A 214 6.08 -19.29 2.30
C GLY A 214 7.58 -18.96 2.32
N ILE A 215 8.16 -18.58 1.18
CA ILE A 215 9.57 -18.13 1.11
C ILE A 215 9.75 -16.83 1.90
N ILE A 216 8.84 -15.86 1.75
CA ILE A 216 8.87 -14.60 2.51
C ILE A 216 8.75 -14.87 4.01
N GLU A 217 7.77 -15.69 4.42
CA GLU A 217 7.58 -16.07 5.83
C GLU A 217 8.82 -16.76 6.43
N ASN A 218 9.44 -17.69 5.70
CA ASN A 218 10.64 -18.38 6.16
C ASN A 218 11.83 -17.42 6.28
N PHE A 219 12.03 -16.53 5.31
CA PHE A 219 13.08 -15.53 5.36
C PHE A 219 12.96 -14.63 6.61
N ILE A 220 11.74 -14.13 6.90
CA ILE A 220 11.48 -13.32 8.08
C ILE A 220 11.68 -14.15 9.35
N ARG A 221 11.13 -15.37 9.41
CA ARG A 221 11.23 -16.26 10.58
C ARG A 221 12.67 -16.58 10.95
N GLU A 222 13.49 -16.92 9.98
CA GLU A 222 14.91 -17.20 10.19
C GLU A 222 15.63 -16.01 10.81
N GLY A 223 15.44 -14.82 10.23
CA GLY A 223 16.03 -13.59 10.77
C GLY A 223 15.56 -13.25 12.18
N LEU A 224 14.31 -13.55 12.53
CA LEU A 224 13.78 -13.36 13.88
C LEU A 224 14.38 -14.34 14.88
N LEU A 225 14.48 -15.62 14.52
CA LEU A 225 15.09 -16.64 15.37
C LEU A 225 16.56 -16.33 15.68
N GLU A 226 17.33 -15.89 14.68
CA GLU A 226 18.72 -15.46 14.84
C GLU A 226 18.86 -14.31 15.86
N ARG A 227 17.84 -13.45 15.99
CA ARG A 227 17.79 -12.32 16.93
C ARG A 227 17.12 -12.66 18.27
N GLY A 228 16.87 -13.94 18.53
CA GLY A 228 16.33 -14.42 19.79
C GLY A 228 14.83 -14.16 19.99
N TYR A 229 14.08 -13.95 18.91
CA TYR A 229 12.62 -13.97 19.00
C TYR A 229 12.09 -15.38 19.24
N GLN A 230 11.05 -15.48 20.05
CA GLN A 230 10.39 -16.73 20.40
C GLN A 230 9.05 -16.81 19.64
N PRO A 231 8.87 -17.81 18.78
CA PRO A 231 7.62 -17.96 18.04
C PRO A 231 6.47 -18.35 18.98
N VAL A 232 5.33 -17.71 18.80
CA VAL A 232 4.08 -18.01 19.49
C VAL A 232 2.94 -18.14 18.49
N VAL A 233 1.82 -18.72 18.91
CA VAL A 233 0.59 -18.81 18.11
C VAL A 233 -0.59 -18.52 19.03
N THR A 234 -1.45 -17.57 18.62
CA THR A 234 -2.62 -17.14 19.38
C THR A 234 -3.93 -17.52 18.67
N PRO A 235 -5.02 -17.79 19.43
CA PRO A 235 -6.30 -18.14 18.83
C PRO A 235 -6.86 -17.02 17.95
N HIS A 236 -7.59 -17.40 16.89
CA HIS A 236 -8.25 -16.44 15.99
C HIS A 236 -9.48 -15.78 16.60
N ILE A 237 -10.12 -16.44 17.55
CA ILE A 237 -11.27 -15.95 18.29
C ILE A 237 -10.94 -15.88 19.77
N ALA A 238 -11.47 -14.86 20.45
CA ALA A 238 -11.31 -14.69 21.88
C ALA A 238 -12.58 -14.09 22.48
N HIS A 239 -12.76 -14.29 23.80
CA HIS A 239 -13.86 -13.68 24.53
C HIS A 239 -13.81 -12.16 24.43
N GLU A 240 -14.92 -11.49 24.19
CA GLU A 240 -15.04 -10.03 23.99
C GLU A 240 -14.41 -9.23 25.13
N ARG A 241 -14.50 -9.73 26.38
CA ARG A 241 -13.86 -9.13 27.55
C ARG A 241 -12.36 -8.87 27.39
N LEU A 242 -11.65 -9.68 26.60
CA LEU A 242 -10.22 -9.44 26.32
C LEU A 242 -10.02 -8.10 25.62
N TYR A 243 -10.93 -7.74 24.72
CA TYR A 243 -10.90 -6.51 23.94
C TYR A 243 -11.46 -5.30 24.72
N GLU A 244 -12.31 -5.52 25.73
CA GLU A 244 -12.70 -4.51 26.72
C GLU A 244 -11.48 -4.12 27.57
N ILE A 245 -10.79 -5.10 28.16
CA ILE A 245 -9.60 -4.87 29.00
C ILE A 245 -8.53 -4.11 28.22
N SER A 246 -8.24 -4.53 26.99
CA SER A 246 -7.23 -3.89 26.15
C SER A 246 -7.66 -2.51 25.62
N GLY A 247 -8.96 -2.19 25.63
CA GLY A 247 -9.52 -0.96 25.07
C GLY A 247 -9.70 -0.97 23.56
N HIS A 248 -9.51 -2.12 22.89
CA HIS A 248 -9.76 -2.23 21.46
C HIS A 248 -11.24 -2.06 21.12
N LEU A 249 -12.14 -2.48 22.00
CA LEU A 249 -13.58 -2.36 21.75
C LEU A 249 -14.01 -0.88 21.71
N ASP A 250 -13.44 -0.03 22.59
CA ASP A 250 -13.77 1.39 22.65
C ASP A 250 -13.11 2.21 21.54
N ASN A 251 -11.85 1.90 21.20
CA ASN A 251 -11.04 2.72 20.27
C ASN A 251 -10.97 2.16 18.85
N PHE A 252 -11.38 0.91 18.63
CA PHE A 252 -11.25 0.21 17.36
C PHE A 252 -12.51 -0.60 16.99
N GLY A 253 -13.60 -0.46 17.77
CA GLY A 253 -14.82 -1.26 17.65
C GLY A 253 -15.47 -1.21 16.28
N GLU A 254 -15.46 -0.05 15.60
CA GLU A 254 -16.00 0.12 14.24
C GLU A 254 -15.27 -0.73 13.19
N ASN A 255 -14.00 -1.03 13.43
CA ASN A 255 -13.17 -1.86 12.57
C ASN A 255 -13.13 -3.33 12.99
N MET A 256 -13.95 -3.75 13.95
CA MET A 256 -14.08 -5.14 14.38
C MET A 256 -15.29 -5.80 13.75
N PHE A 257 -15.17 -7.07 13.38
CA PHE A 257 -16.34 -7.87 13.04
C PHE A 257 -17.29 -7.98 14.23
N GLY A 258 -18.60 -8.10 13.95
CA GLY A 258 -19.61 -8.30 14.98
C GLY A 258 -19.30 -9.51 15.88
N PRO A 259 -19.86 -9.55 17.11
CA PRO A 259 -19.63 -10.66 18.02
C PRO A 259 -20.28 -11.95 17.53
N LEU A 260 -19.61 -13.07 17.85
CA LEU A 260 -20.15 -14.42 17.72
C LEU A 260 -20.72 -14.81 19.07
N GLU A 261 -21.99 -15.20 19.12
CA GLU A 261 -22.63 -15.67 20.35
C GLU A 261 -22.55 -17.20 20.42
N VAL A 262 -21.91 -17.70 21.48
CA VAL A 262 -21.75 -19.12 21.75
C VAL A 262 -22.08 -19.36 23.21
N GLU A 263 -23.07 -20.20 23.50
CA GLU A 263 -23.51 -20.57 24.87
C GLU A 263 -23.77 -19.34 25.77
N GLY A 264 -24.31 -18.28 25.22
CA GLY A 264 -24.60 -17.03 25.94
C GLY A 264 -23.36 -16.15 26.23
N GLN A 265 -22.22 -16.50 25.68
CA GLN A 265 -20.98 -15.71 25.76
C GLN A 265 -20.67 -15.07 24.41
N ARG A 266 -20.03 -13.91 24.44
CA ARG A 266 -19.67 -13.15 23.22
C ARG A 266 -18.18 -13.30 22.93
N PHE A 267 -17.88 -13.78 21.72
CA PHE A 267 -16.54 -13.92 21.17
C PHE A 267 -16.35 -12.97 19.99
N ARG A 268 -15.12 -12.58 19.72
CA ARG A 268 -14.74 -11.75 18.56
C ARG A 268 -13.63 -12.40 17.77
N LEU A 269 -13.62 -12.19 16.46
CA LEU A 269 -12.42 -12.37 15.65
C LEU A 269 -11.36 -11.35 16.10
N LYS A 270 -10.10 -11.78 16.26
CA LYS A 270 -9.02 -10.87 16.70
C LYS A 270 -8.71 -9.82 15.63
N PRO A 271 -8.78 -8.51 15.97
CA PRO A 271 -8.36 -7.44 15.07
C PRO A 271 -6.86 -7.18 15.12
N MET A 272 -6.19 -7.63 16.19
CA MET A 272 -4.77 -7.50 16.51
C MET A 272 -4.30 -8.67 17.37
N ASN A 273 -3.00 -8.97 17.36
CA ASN A 273 -2.41 -10.10 18.11
C ASN A 273 -1.94 -9.69 19.51
N CYS A 274 -1.74 -8.39 19.77
CA CYS A 274 -1.16 -7.88 21.03
C CYS A 274 -1.84 -8.41 22.30
N PRO A 275 -3.19 -8.49 22.43
CA PRO A 275 -3.78 -9.03 23.65
C PRO A 275 -3.41 -10.49 23.90
N GLY A 276 -3.26 -11.29 22.83
CA GLY A 276 -2.84 -12.70 22.93
C GLY A 276 -1.42 -12.84 23.46
N HIS A 277 -0.46 -12.07 22.92
CA HIS A 277 0.93 -12.07 23.39
C HIS A 277 1.05 -11.58 24.84
N ILE A 278 0.24 -10.60 25.22
CA ILE A 278 0.16 -10.11 26.60
C ILE A 278 -0.31 -11.21 27.55
N LEU A 279 -1.29 -12.04 27.17
CA LEU A 279 -1.73 -13.17 28.00
C LEU A 279 -0.63 -14.22 28.15
N ILE A 280 0.16 -14.49 27.10
CA ILE A 280 1.31 -15.38 27.18
C ILE A 280 2.39 -14.81 28.12
N TYR A 281 2.65 -13.51 28.06
CA TYR A 281 3.56 -12.86 29.03
C TYR A 281 3.06 -13.00 30.46
N LYS A 282 1.78 -12.79 30.70
CA LYS A 282 1.12 -12.73 31.99
C LYS A 282 0.92 -14.12 32.64
N ASP A 283 1.07 -15.21 31.90
CA ASP A 283 0.88 -16.58 32.38
C ASP A 283 1.67 -16.88 33.67
N ARG A 284 2.84 -16.26 33.83
CA ARG A 284 3.67 -16.35 35.04
C ARG A 284 4.40 -15.05 35.36
N LEU A 285 4.79 -14.88 36.62
CA LEU A 285 5.65 -13.75 37.02
C LEU A 285 7.02 -13.88 36.35
N ARG A 286 7.45 -12.83 35.65
CA ARG A 286 8.73 -12.76 34.96
C ARG A 286 9.80 -12.12 35.85
N SER A 287 11.06 -12.54 35.68
CA SER A 287 12.23 -11.88 36.27
C SER A 287 12.80 -10.85 35.30
N TYR A 288 13.39 -9.77 35.80
CA TYR A 288 14.16 -8.81 34.98
C TYR A 288 15.28 -9.47 34.15
N ARG A 289 15.75 -10.65 34.59
CA ARG A 289 16.78 -11.42 33.88
C ARG A 289 16.25 -12.13 32.62
N GLU A 290 14.93 -12.26 32.51
CA GLU A 290 14.28 -12.83 31.34
C GLU A 290 14.00 -11.75 30.27
N LEU A 291 14.15 -10.47 30.63
CA LEU A 291 13.91 -9.35 29.74
C LEU A 291 15.21 -8.88 29.05
N PRO A 292 15.20 -8.50 27.78
CA PRO A 292 14.00 -8.35 26.94
C PRO A 292 13.43 -9.71 26.51
N LEU A 293 12.11 -9.84 26.51
CA LEU A 293 11.39 -10.99 26.01
C LEU A 293 10.71 -10.61 24.68
N ARG A 294 10.98 -11.35 23.62
CA ARG A 294 10.52 -11.04 22.26
C ARG A 294 9.66 -12.18 21.74
N PHE A 295 8.33 -11.94 21.64
CA PHE A 295 7.39 -12.87 21.03
C PHE A 295 7.11 -12.49 19.58
N SER A 296 7.09 -13.46 18.66
CA SER A 296 6.76 -13.24 17.25
C SER A 296 5.72 -14.22 16.75
N GLU A 297 4.83 -13.76 15.88
CA GLU A 297 3.76 -14.56 15.29
C GLU A 297 3.51 -14.12 13.85
N PHE A 298 3.38 -15.07 12.91
CA PHE A 298 2.64 -14.80 11.68
C PHE A 298 1.15 -14.88 12.00
N GLY A 299 0.65 -13.79 12.58
CA GLY A 299 -0.68 -13.72 13.17
C GLY A 299 -1.73 -13.25 12.17
N THR A 300 -2.69 -14.11 11.83
CA THR A 300 -3.82 -13.69 11.00
C THR A 300 -4.84 -12.94 11.85
N VAL A 301 -5.19 -11.74 11.38
CA VAL A 301 -6.14 -10.82 12.01
C VAL A 301 -7.27 -10.47 11.04
N TYR A 302 -8.38 -9.99 11.60
CA TYR A 302 -9.60 -9.71 10.85
C TYR A 302 -10.11 -8.31 11.17
N ARG A 303 -10.27 -7.49 10.14
CA ARG A 303 -10.75 -6.12 10.29
C ARG A 303 -11.96 -5.88 9.40
N PHE A 304 -12.98 -5.26 9.96
CA PHE A 304 -14.14 -4.86 9.19
C PHE A 304 -13.80 -3.62 8.37
N GLU A 305 -13.33 -3.84 7.15
CA GLU A 305 -13.12 -2.78 6.17
C GLU A 305 -14.38 -2.62 5.31
N ARG A 306 -14.80 -1.38 5.07
CA ARG A 306 -15.95 -1.11 4.19
C ARG A 306 -15.64 -1.54 2.76
N SER A 307 -16.65 -2.03 2.01
CA SER A 307 -16.45 -2.56 0.64
C SER A 307 -15.79 -1.55 -0.31
N GLY A 308 -16.14 -0.26 -0.19
CA GLY A 308 -15.63 0.79 -1.06
C GLY A 308 -14.14 1.13 -0.89
N VAL A 309 -13.49 0.64 0.18
CA VAL A 309 -12.06 0.89 0.42
C VAL A 309 -11.17 -0.33 0.15
N LEU A 310 -11.77 -1.48 -0.17
CA LEU A 310 -11.02 -2.70 -0.48
C LEU A 310 -10.22 -2.54 -1.79
N HIS A 311 -8.98 -3.02 -1.80
CA HIS A 311 -8.11 -2.86 -2.96
C HIS A 311 -7.10 -4.00 -3.11
N GLY A 312 -7.46 -5.02 -3.88
CA GLY A 312 -6.61 -6.19 -4.14
C GLY A 312 -6.01 -6.77 -2.85
N LEU A 313 -4.69 -6.95 -2.83
CA LEU A 313 -3.93 -7.36 -1.64
C LEU A 313 -3.60 -6.21 -0.69
N ASN A 314 -3.68 -4.96 -1.14
CA ASN A 314 -3.23 -3.81 -0.36
C ASN A 314 -4.19 -3.42 0.76
N ARG A 315 -5.50 -3.71 0.60
CA ARG A 315 -6.51 -3.46 1.64
C ARG A 315 -7.56 -4.56 1.64
N VAL A 316 -7.48 -5.42 2.64
CA VAL A 316 -8.22 -6.67 2.79
C VAL A 316 -8.88 -6.77 4.15
N ARG A 317 -9.80 -7.72 4.34
CA ARG A 317 -10.50 -7.95 5.61
C ARG A 317 -9.85 -9.02 6.49
N GLY A 318 -9.17 -9.98 5.89
CA GLY A 318 -8.40 -11.00 6.58
C GLY A 318 -6.96 -10.98 6.07
N PHE A 319 -5.98 -10.82 6.96
CA PHE A 319 -4.58 -10.73 6.59
C PHE A 319 -3.66 -11.24 7.70
N THR A 320 -2.46 -11.63 7.31
CA THR A 320 -1.45 -12.15 8.21
C THR A 320 -0.34 -11.13 8.40
N GLN A 321 -0.05 -10.78 9.66
CA GLN A 321 1.05 -9.88 10.00
C GLN A 321 2.27 -10.67 10.48
N ASP A 322 3.47 -10.18 10.14
CA ASP A 322 4.72 -10.58 10.78
C ASP A 322 4.87 -9.87 12.14
N ASP A 323 3.91 -10.10 13.00
CA ASP A 323 3.70 -9.35 14.23
C ASP A 323 4.63 -9.83 15.35
N ALA A 324 5.19 -8.89 16.11
CA ALA A 324 5.92 -9.23 17.31
C ALA A 324 5.75 -8.17 18.39
N HIS A 325 5.90 -8.64 19.65
CA HIS A 325 5.80 -7.83 20.83
C HIS A 325 7.00 -8.08 21.74
N LEU A 326 7.72 -7.01 22.01
CA LEU A 326 8.89 -7.04 22.87
C LEU A 326 8.49 -6.46 24.24
N PHE A 327 8.87 -7.16 25.29
CA PHE A 327 8.68 -6.70 26.67
C PHE A 327 10.06 -6.43 27.27
N CYS A 328 10.33 -5.22 27.67
CA CYS A 328 11.65 -4.82 28.16
C CYS A 328 11.56 -3.95 29.43
N VAL A 329 12.67 -3.83 30.14
CA VAL A 329 12.78 -2.81 31.18
C VAL A 329 13.01 -1.45 30.53
N PRO A 330 12.65 -0.32 31.21
CA PRO A 330 12.81 1.03 30.62
C PRO A 330 14.20 1.32 30.06
N ASP A 331 15.25 0.88 30.74
CA ASP A 331 16.64 1.10 30.32
C ASP A 331 17.03 0.35 29.04
N GLN A 332 16.27 -0.67 28.64
CA GLN A 332 16.47 -1.42 27.42
C GLN A 332 15.72 -0.83 26.21
N LEU A 333 14.75 0.07 26.44
CA LEU A 333 13.84 0.57 25.40
C LEU A 333 14.59 1.11 24.18
N GLN A 334 15.57 1.99 24.39
CA GLN A 334 16.31 2.62 23.30
C GLN A 334 17.04 1.57 22.45
N HIS A 335 17.73 0.63 23.10
CA HIS A 335 18.45 -0.45 22.43
C HIS A 335 17.52 -1.36 21.63
N GLU A 336 16.42 -1.81 22.23
CA GLU A 336 15.45 -2.69 21.58
C GLU A 336 14.78 -2.01 20.37
N PHE A 337 14.51 -0.71 20.48
CA PHE A 337 13.96 0.04 19.35
C PHE A 337 14.97 0.17 18.20
N GLU A 338 16.22 0.48 18.48
CA GLU A 338 17.30 0.56 17.47
C GLU A 338 17.52 -0.80 16.78
N GLN A 339 17.51 -1.91 17.52
CA GLN A 339 17.62 -3.26 16.94
C GLN A 339 16.43 -3.59 16.02
N THR A 340 15.22 -3.17 16.41
CA THR A 340 14.02 -3.36 15.59
C THR A 340 14.06 -2.54 14.31
N LEU A 341 14.56 -1.31 14.37
CA LEU A 341 14.74 -0.47 13.19
C LEU A 341 15.78 -1.06 12.23
N ASP A 342 16.93 -1.52 12.74
CA ASP A 342 17.95 -2.20 11.92
C ASP A 342 17.39 -3.43 11.21
N GLU A 343 16.58 -4.22 11.91
CA GLU A 343 15.93 -5.40 11.34
C GLU A 343 14.96 -5.03 10.21
N ALA A 344 14.16 -3.97 10.38
CA ALA A 344 13.26 -3.47 9.35
C ALA A 344 14.05 -3.05 8.09
N LEU A 345 15.13 -2.30 8.25
CA LEU A 345 15.99 -1.87 7.15
C LEU A 345 16.64 -3.06 6.44
N ARG A 346 17.10 -4.07 7.19
CA ARG A 346 17.66 -5.31 6.60
C ARG A 346 16.62 -6.05 5.77
N LEU A 347 15.39 -6.18 6.29
CA LEU A 347 14.29 -6.81 5.55
C LEU A 347 14.05 -6.10 4.23
N MET A 348 13.85 -4.79 4.28
CA MET A 348 13.52 -3.99 3.10
C MET A 348 14.64 -4.06 2.04
N LYS A 349 15.90 -4.02 2.47
CA LYS A 349 17.06 -4.15 1.59
C LYS A 349 17.13 -5.53 0.92
N ALA A 350 16.75 -6.60 1.62
CA ALA A 350 16.77 -7.95 1.07
C ALA A 350 15.77 -8.13 -0.09
N PHE A 351 14.70 -7.33 -0.10
CA PHE A 351 13.71 -7.29 -1.17
C PHE A 351 13.93 -6.14 -2.16
N GLU A 352 15.12 -5.52 -2.13
CA GLU A 352 15.57 -4.47 -3.06
C GLU A 352 14.70 -3.20 -3.04
N PHE A 353 14.00 -2.92 -1.94
CA PHE A 353 13.37 -1.63 -1.76
C PHE A 353 14.43 -0.57 -1.45
N VAL A 354 14.33 0.59 -2.10
CA VAL A 354 15.34 1.67 -2.00
C VAL A 354 14.74 3.04 -1.65
N ASP A 355 13.44 3.23 -1.85
CA ASP A 355 12.76 4.52 -1.62
C ASP A 355 11.81 4.39 -0.41
N PHE A 356 12.24 4.95 0.72
CA PHE A 356 11.51 4.91 1.98
C PHE A 356 11.15 6.31 2.46
N GLN A 357 9.98 6.41 3.06
CA GLN A 357 9.57 7.54 3.86
C GLN A 357 9.37 7.06 5.31
N TYR A 358 10.05 7.71 6.24
CA TYR A 358 9.91 7.46 7.67
C TYR A 358 9.00 8.54 8.27
N VAL A 359 7.98 8.12 9.02
CA VAL A 359 7.03 9.04 9.63
C VAL A 359 6.92 8.73 11.12
N LEU A 360 7.28 9.70 11.95
CA LEU A 360 7.03 9.66 13.39
C LEU A 360 5.62 10.19 13.65
N SER A 361 4.67 9.29 13.91
CA SER A 361 3.30 9.64 14.25
C SER A 361 3.13 9.73 15.76
N THR A 362 2.69 10.88 16.25
CA THR A 362 2.48 11.15 17.67
C THR A 362 1.02 10.96 18.06
N ARG A 363 0.71 10.73 19.34
CA ARG A 363 -0.68 10.74 19.81
C ARG A 363 -1.28 12.14 19.73
N ALA A 364 -2.62 12.22 19.71
CA ALA A 364 -3.33 13.49 19.78
C ALA A 364 -2.90 14.29 21.03
N ARG A 365 -2.84 15.63 20.94
CA ARG A 365 -2.28 16.48 22.01
C ARG A 365 -3.01 16.32 23.34
N GLU A 366 -4.32 16.16 23.31
CA GLU A 366 -5.20 15.96 24.47
C GLU A 366 -4.95 14.63 25.19
N ASP A 367 -4.41 13.64 24.50
CA ASP A 367 -4.16 12.29 25.02
C ASP A 367 -2.71 12.06 25.48
N ARG A 368 -1.81 13.02 25.26
CA ARG A 368 -0.38 12.88 25.56
C ARG A 368 -0.10 12.99 27.05
N GLY A 369 0.77 12.11 27.54
CA GLY A 369 1.32 12.12 28.90
C GLY A 369 2.85 12.07 28.93
N GLU A 370 3.43 12.02 30.13
CA GLU A 370 4.90 11.94 30.31
C GLU A 370 5.52 10.73 29.60
N THR A 371 4.83 9.59 29.58
CA THR A 371 5.30 8.36 28.93
C THR A 371 5.36 8.49 27.41
N ASP A 372 4.48 9.30 26.80
CA ASP A 372 4.52 9.58 25.35
C ASP A 372 5.79 10.37 24.99
N ALA A 373 6.20 11.33 25.81
CA ALA A 373 7.43 12.09 25.60
C ALA A 373 8.68 11.19 25.63
N VAL A 374 8.72 10.20 26.51
CA VAL A 374 9.80 9.20 26.58
C VAL A 374 9.80 8.32 25.31
N ALA A 375 8.63 7.87 24.90
CA ALA A 375 8.48 7.05 23.70
C ALA A 375 8.87 7.83 22.43
N GLU A 376 8.38 9.06 22.25
CA GLU A 376 8.71 9.92 21.11
C GLU A 376 10.22 10.24 21.06
N ALA A 377 10.85 10.51 22.21
CA ALA A 377 12.28 10.73 22.30
C ALA A 377 13.07 9.49 21.88
N SER A 378 12.65 8.29 22.27
CA SER A 378 13.31 7.05 21.89
C SER A 378 13.24 6.81 20.38
N ILE A 379 12.09 7.06 19.75
CA ILE A 379 11.91 6.94 18.29
C ILE A 379 12.79 7.97 17.57
N ARG A 380 12.73 9.24 17.98
CA ARG A 380 13.51 10.33 17.40
C ARG A 380 15.01 10.05 17.48
N ASN A 381 15.50 9.68 18.66
CA ASN A 381 16.93 9.37 18.86
C ASN A 381 17.40 8.22 17.97
N ALA A 382 16.59 7.18 17.79
CA ALA A 382 16.93 6.06 16.91
C ALA A 382 17.05 6.51 15.44
N LEU A 383 16.12 7.32 14.95
CA LEU A 383 16.14 7.87 13.59
C LEU A 383 17.34 8.80 13.35
N GLU A 384 17.59 9.71 14.29
CA GLU A 384 18.72 10.66 14.22
C GLU A 384 20.08 9.93 14.22
N ARG A 385 20.26 8.94 15.12
CA ARG A 385 21.50 8.12 15.16
C ARG A 385 21.70 7.29 13.90
N SER A 386 20.62 6.84 13.29
CA SER A 386 20.68 6.10 12.01
C SER A 386 20.84 7.02 10.80
N GLY A 387 20.82 8.35 10.98
CA GLY A 387 20.94 9.33 9.90
C GLY A 387 19.75 9.32 8.93
N LEU A 388 18.59 8.83 9.37
CA LEU A 388 17.39 8.70 8.55
C LEU A 388 16.55 9.98 8.62
N PRO A 389 16.22 10.61 7.47
CA PRO A 389 15.29 11.72 7.44
C PRO A 389 13.87 11.23 7.75
N PHE A 390 13.09 11.99 8.51
CA PHE A 390 11.73 11.62 8.87
C PHE A 390 10.80 12.83 8.92
N ASP A 391 9.53 12.58 8.64
CA ASP A 391 8.43 13.52 8.81
C ASP A 391 7.73 13.29 10.15
N ILE A 392 6.96 14.28 10.60
CA ILE A 392 6.16 14.18 11.82
C ILE A 392 4.69 14.28 11.44
N ASP A 393 3.91 13.28 11.88
CA ASP A 393 2.45 13.25 11.76
C ASP A 393 1.82 13.43 13.16
N GLU A 394 1.36 14.66 13.46
CA GLU A 394 0.74 14.96 14.75
C GLU A 394 -0.68 14.37 14.83
N GLY A 395 -0.89 13.50 15.82
CA GLY A 395 -2.18 12.84 16.04
C GLY A 395 -2.39 11.52 15.28
N GLY A 396 -1.44 11.12 14.41
CA GLY A 396 -1.51 9.87 13.65
C GLY A 396 -1.07 8.62 14.42
N GLY A 397 -0.68 8.76 15.69
CA GLY A 397 -0.26 7.66 16.55
C GLY A 397 -1.39 6.73 16.96
N ALA A 398 -1.03 5.56 17.50
CA ALA A 398 -2.01 4.63 18.05
C ALA A 398 -2.59 5.15 19.39
N PHE A 399 -3.77 4.65 19.78
CA PHE A 399 -4.38 5.04 21.07
C PHE A 399 -3.53 4.66 22.27
N TYR A 400 -2.60 3.72 22.11
CA TYR A 400 -1.69 3.24 23.17
C TYR A 400 -0.25 3.77 23.07
N GLY A 401 0.11 4.56 22.05
CA GLY A 401 1.43 5.18 21.98
C GLY A 401 1.80 5.75 20.61
N PRO A 402 2.92 6.49 20.56
CA PRO A 402 3.50 6.97 19.31
C PRO A 402 4.10 5.83 18.50
N LYS A 403 4.25 6.04 17.20
CA LYS A 403 4.76 5.04 16.27
C LYS A 403 5.71 5.62 15.24
N LEU A 404 6.61 4.79 14.77
CA LEU A 404 7.35 4.96 13.53
C LEU A 404 6.67 4.16 12.44
N ASP A 405 6.24 4.82 11.37
CA ASP A 405 5.77 4.17 10.15
C ASP A 405 6.87 4.20 9.09
N ILE A 406 7.08 3.05 8.43
CA ILE A 406 8.01 2.89 7.31
C ILE A 406 7.17 2.68 6.06
N ASN A 407 7.13 3.69 5.21
CA ASN A 407 6.37 3.68 3.96
C ASN A 407 7.28 3.37 2.79
N VAL A 408 6.80 2.56 1.85
CA VAL A 408 7.44 2.28 0.56
C VAL A 408 6.58 2.88 -0.53
N ARG A 409 7.20 3.43 -1.58
CA ARG A 409 6.46 3.98 -2.71
C ARG A 409 6.14 2.89 -3.73
N ASP A 410 4.89 2.88 -4.19
CA ASP A 410 4.49 2.02 -5.32
C ASP A 410 4.99 2.58 -6.67
N ALA A 411 4.67 1.89 -7.75
CA ALA A 411 5.05 2.28 -9.11
C ALA A 411 4.48 3.65 -9.54
N LEU A 412 3.46 4.16 -8.85
CA LEU A 412 2.89 5.51 -9.03
C LEU A 412 3.53 6.55 -8.11
N GLY A 413 4.43 6.14 -7.21
CA GLY A 413 5.02 7.00 -6.19
C GLY A 413 4.12 7.21 -4.98
N ARG A 414 2.98 6.48 -4.83
CA ARG A 414 2.10 6.57 -3.67
C ARG A 414 2.73 5.85 -2.49
N PRO A 415 2.77 6.48 -1.30
CA PRO A 415 3.30 5.82 -0.12
C PRO A 415 2.34 4.74 0.38
N TRP A 416 2.87 3.56 0.67
CA TRP A 416 2.18 2.48 1.35
C TRP A 416 2.91 2.11 2.63
N GLN A 417 2.23 2.19 3.74
CA GLN A 417 2.76 1.72 5.02
C GLN A 417 2.98 0.21 4.96
N LEU A 418 4.22 -0.21 5.12
CA LEU A 418 4.63 -1.59 5.32
C LEU A 418 5.01 -1.80 6.78
N GLY A 419 6.19 -1.32 7.19
CA GLY A 419 6.67 -1.48 8.56
C GLY A 419 6.06 -0.49 9.53
N THR A 420 5.90 -0.94 10.78
CA THR A 420 5.56 -0.07 11.91
C THR A 420 6.27 -0.56 13.17
N VAL A 421 6.73 0.39 13.99
CA VAL A 421 7.30 0.14 15.32
C VAL A 421 6.67 1.11 16.30
N GLN A 422 6.06 0.62 17.37
CA GLN A 422 5.28 1.41 18.32
C GLN A 422 5.76 1.17 19.73
N VAL A 423 5.84 2.22 20.53
CA VAL A 423 6.19 2.12 21.97
C VAL A 423 4.93 2.28 22.80
N ASP A 424 4.69 1.35 23.70
CA ASP A 424 3.45 1.24 24.47
C ASP A 424 3.71 1.11 25.98
N PHE A 425 3.18 2.07 26.74
CA PHE A 425 3.13 2.05 28.19
C PHE A 425 1.71 1.76 28.72
N ILE A 426 0.69 1.77 27.85
CA ILE A 426 -0.72 1.73 28.20
C ILE A 426 -1.22 0.29 28.36
N LEU A 427 -1.00 -0.58 27.37
CA LEU A 427 -1.43 -1.98 27.47
C LEU A 427 -0.78 -2.72 28.64
N PRO A 428 0.54 -2.58 28.90
CA PRO A 428 1.13 -3.12 30.12
C PRO A 428 0.43 -2.66 31.39
N ALA A 429 -0.08 -1.42 31.44
CA ALA A 429 -0.84 -0.91 32.56
C ALA A 429 -2.25 -1.52 32.64
N ARG A 430 -2.98 -1.56 31.54
CA ARG A 430 -4.35 -2.10 31.47
C ARG A 430 -4.41 -3.56 31.87
N PHE A 431 -3.40 -4.34 31.51
CA PHE A 431 -3.30 -5.77 31.87
C PHE A 431 -2.60 -6.03 33.21
N ASP A 432 -2.16 -4.97 33.93
CA ASP A 432 -1.37 -5.05 35.17
C ASP A 432 -0.16 -6.01 35.02
N LEU A 433 0.62 -5.81 33.93
CA LEU A 433 1.82 -6.61 33.70
C LEU A 433 2.91 -6.26 34.70
N LYS A 434 3.63 -7.27 35.18
CA LYS A 434 4.70 -7.12 36.17
C LYS A 434 5.92 -7.97 35.83
N TYR A 435 7.08 -7.48 36.22
CA TYR A 435 8.28 -8.28 36.36
C TYR A 435 8.93 -8.03 37.73
N ARG A 436 9.62 -9.02 38.26
CA ARG A 436 10.41 -8.87 39.49
C ARG A 436 11.75 -8.22 39.16
N ALA A 437 11.99 -7.00 39.65
CA ALA A 437 13.22 -6.27 39.47
C ALA A 437 14.37 -6.79 40.38
N ALA A 438 15.59 -6.29 40.17
CA ALA A 438 16.77 -6.75 40.91
C ALA A 438 16.69 -6.46 42.40
N ASP A 439 15.98 -5.40 42.80
CA ASP A 439 15.71 -5.01 44.20
C ASP A 439 14.56 -5.80 44.84
N GLY A 440 14.00 -6.77 44.14
CA GLY A 440 12.88 -7.60 44.61
C GLY A 440 11.51 -6.92 44.52
N GLN A 441 11.40 -5.71 43.96
CA GLN A 441 10.12 -5.03 43.75
C GLN A 441 9.48 -5.45 42.42
N ASP A 442 8.17 -5.39 42.38
CA ASP A 442 7.42 -5.58 41.16
C ASP A 442 7.38 -4.27 40.36
N ARG A 443 7.79 -4.31 39.09
CA ARG A 443 7.76 -3.18 38.18
C ARG A 443 7.04 -3.55 36.88
N ARG A 444 6.57 -2.52 36.18
CA ARG A 444 5.86 -2.68 34.88
C ARG A 444 6.85 -2.65 33.73
N PRO A 445 6.77 -3.62 32.78
CA PRO A 445 7.58 -3.57 31.56
C PRO A 445 7.09 -2.48 30.61
N VAL A 446 7.97 -2.04 29.72
CA VAL A 446 7.61 -1.30 28.50
C VAL A 446 7.37 -2.32 27.41
N MET A 447 6.44 -2.05 26.51
CA MET A 447 6.13 -2.91 25.37
C MET A 447 6.45 -2.20 24.06
N ILE A 448 7.05 -2.92 23.14
CA ILE A 448 7.25 -2.47 21.75
C ILE A 448 6.46 -3.40 20.86
N HIS A 449 5.56 -2.84 20.05
CA HIS A 449 4.87 -3.53 18.99
C HIS A 449 5.62 -3.31 17.69
N ARG A 450 5.77 -4.34 16.89
CA ARG A 450 6.35 -4.19 15.58
C ARG A 450 5.79 -5.15 14.55
N ALA A 451 5.64 -4.68 13.33
CA ALA A 451 5.45 -5.48 12.14
C ALA A 451 6.38 -4.90 11.05
N LEU A 452 7.28 -5.68 10.49
CA LEU A 452 8.32 -5.17 9.59
C LEU A 452 7.86 -5.20 8.13
N ALA A 453 7.32 -6.32 7.68
CA ALA A 453 6.61 -6.43 6.41
C ALA A 453 5.16 -5.91 6.52
N GLY A 454 4.64 -5.81 7.73
CA GLY A 454 3.26 -5.45 8.01
C GLY A 454 2.30 -6.58 7.64
N SER A 455 1.32 -6.31 6.78
CA SER A 455 0.49 -7.36 6.19
C SER A 455 1.25 -8.08 5.08
N LEU A 456 1.39 -9.41 5.16
CA LEU A 456 2.00 -10.23 4.10
C LEU A 456 1.26 -10.07 2.77
N GLU A 457 -0.05 -9.87 2.80
CA GLU A 457 -0.87 -9.61 1.62
C GLU A 457 -0.43 -8.31 0.95
N ARG A 458 -0.35 -7.20 1.69
CA ARG A 458 0.09 -5.91 1.17
C ARG A 458 1.54 -5.96 0.70
N PHE A 459 2.42 -6.53 1.50
CA PHE A 459 3.83 -6.70 1.16
C PHE A 459 3.98 -7.47 -0.16
N PHE A 460 3.25 -8.57 -0.33
CA PHE A 460 3.27 -9.35 -1.55
C PHE A 460 2.69 -8.60 -2.75
N GLY A 461 1.59 -7.85 -2.56
CA GLY A 461 1.03 -6.98 -3.60
C GLY A 461 2.04 -5.94 -4.10
N ILE A 462 2.74 -5.29 -3.17
CA ILE A 462 3.79 -4.31 -3.50
C ILE A 462 4.98 -5.01 -4.17
N LEU A 463 5.37 -6.22 -3.75
CA LEU A 463 6.42 -7.00 -4.39
C LEU A 463 6.07 -7.38 -5.84
N ILE A 464 4.82 -7.78 -6.12
CA ILE A 464 4.37 -8.04 -7.49
C ILE A 464 4.56 -6.79 -8.35
N GLU A 465 4.17 -5.61 -7.85
CA GLU A 465 4.30 -4.34 -8.55
C GLU A 465 5.77 -3.92 -8.71
N HIS A 466 6.57 -4.07 -7.66
CA HIS A 466 7.99 -3.74 -7.63
C HIS A 466 8.78 -4.52 -8.69
N TYR A 467 8.65 -5.83 -8.70
CA TYR A 467 9.29 -6.70 -9.70
C TYR A 467 8.51 -6.80 -11.02
N GLY A 468 7.34 -6.16 -11.13
CA GLY A 468 6.44 -6.37 -12.28
C GLY A 468 6.09 -7.84 -12.49
N GLY A 469 5.99 -8.64 -11.43
CA GLY A 469 5.78 -10.09 -11.43
C GLY A 469 7.01 -10.93 -11.81
N ALA A 470 8.14 -10.29 -12.19
CA ALA A 470 9.36 -10.96 -12.58
C ALA A 470 10.28 -11.21 -11.36
N PHE A 471 9.81 -12.00 -10.41
CA PHE A 471 10.55 -12.27 -9.18
C PHE A 471 11.98 -12.74 -9.42
N PRO A 472 12.98 -12.33 -8.60
CA PRO A 472 14.33 -12.88 -8.66
C PRO A 472 14.31 -14.39 -8.38
N ALA A 473 15.34 -15.10 -8.80
CA ALA A 473 15.36 -16.57 -8.77
C ALA A 473 15.10 -17.17 -7.39
N TRP A 474 15.57 -16.53 -6.32
CA TRP A 474 15.36 -17.01 -4.96
C TRP A 474 13.87 -16.93 -4.52
N LEU A 475 13.11 -15.95 -5.02
CA LEU A 475 11.67 -15.78 -4.75
C LEU A 475 10.76 -16.46 -5.76
N ALA A 476 11.22 -16.71 -6.98
CA ALA A 476 10.39 -17.23 -8.05
C ALA A 476 9.70 -18.56 -7.66
N PRO A 477 8.38 -18.70 -7.86
CA PRO A 477 7.67 -19.95 -7.54
C PRO A 477 8.13 -21.13 -8.40
N VAL A 478 8.57 -20.85 -9.62
CA VAL A 478 9.27 -21.75 -10.54
C VAL A 478 10.59 -21.09 -10.90
N GLN A 479 11.71 -21.66 -10.49
CA GLN A 479 13.06 -21.11 -10.74
C GLN A 479 13.56 -21.47 -12.13
N ALA A 480 13.32 -22.70 -12.53
CA ALA A 480 13.67 -23.21 -13.84
C ALA A 480 12.57 -24.07 -14.44
N VAL A 481 12.37 -23.98 -15.73
CA VAL A 481 11.51 -24.89 -16.49
C VAL A 481 12.34 -25.62 -17.53
N VAL A 482 12.19 -26.95 -17.60
CA VAL A 482 12.84 -27.76 -18.62
C VAL A 482 11.84 -28.03 -19.75
N THR A 483 12.20 -27.59 -20.96
CA THR A 483 11.37 -27.72 -22.15
C THR A 483 12.00 -28.67 -23.17
N PRO A 484 11.55 -29.92 -23.28
CA PRO A 484 11.99 -30.82 -24.34
C PRO A 484 11.50 -30.33 -25.72
N ILE A 485 12.32 -30.50 -26.76
CA ILE A 485 11.95 -30.12 -28.13
C ILE A 485 10.91 -31.09 -28.70
N SER A 486 11.02 -32.38 -28.38
CA SER A 486 10.07 -33.43 -28.77
C SER A 486 9.90 -34.47 -27.65
N GLU A 487 9.03 -35.46 -27.91
CA GLU A 487 8.81 -36.58 -26.98
C GLU A 487 10.08 -37.44 -26.77
N HIS A 488 11.01 -37.43 -27.70
CA HIS A 488 12.25 -38.19 -27.59
C HIS A 488 13.16 -37.69 -26.47
N GLU A 489 13.14 -36.39 -26.18
CA GLU A 489 13.95 -35.76 -25.13
C GLU A 489 13.22 -35.72 -23.76
N MET A 490 11.96 -36.17 -23.70
CA MET A 490 11.15 -36.11 -22.47
C MET A 490 11.78 -36.86 -21.28
N GLY A 491 12.39 -38.02 -21.55
CA GLY A 491 13.07 -38.82 -20.51
C GLY A 491 14.21 -38.03 -19.87
N TYR A 492 15.09 -37.46 -20.69
CA TYR A 492 16.20 -36.62 -20.25
C TYR A 492 15.71 -35.36 -19.51
N ALA A 493 14.71 -34.67 -20.08
CA ALA A 493 14.16 -33.48 -19.43
C ALA A 493 13.60 -33.78 -18.04
N ARG A 494 12.96 -34.94 -17.84
CA ARG A 494 12.46 -35.40 -16.55
C ARG A 494 13.60 -35.70 -15.57
N GLU A 495 14.69 -36.33 -16.03
CA GLU A 495 15.89 -36.58 -15.21
C GLU A 495 16.52 -35.25 -14.74
N VAL A 496 16.59 -34.25 -15.61
CA VAL A 496 17.09 -32.91 -15.27
C VAL A 496 16.21 -32.27 -14.19
N VAL A 497 14.88 -32.27 -14.35
CA VAL A 497 13.96 -31.73 -13.33
C VAL A 497 14.16 -32.43 -11.99
N ASN A 498 14.19 -33.77 -11.99
CA ASN A 498 14.42 -34.56 -10.77
C ASN A 498 15.76 -34.23 -10.12
N GLY A 499 16.80 -33.98 -10.91
CA GLY A 499 18.13 -33.55 -10.44
C GLY A 499 18.06 -32.18 -9.75
N LEU A 500 17.40 -31.21 -10.37
CA LEU A 500 17.19 -29.86 -9.81
C LEU A 500 16.37 -29.91 -8.51
N GLU A 501 15.28 -30.68 -8.48
CA GLU A 501 14.44 -30.85 -7.28
C GLU A 501 15.21 -31.51 -6.13
N LYS A 502 16.03 -32.54 -6.41
CA LYS A 502 16.91 -33.16 -5.41
C LYS A 502 17.96 -32.18 -4.87
N ALA A 503 18.40 -31.22 -5.69
CA ALA A 503 19.28 -30.15 -5.26
C ALA A 503 18.55 -29.02 -4.49
N GLY A 504 17.22 -29.13 -4.29
CA GLY A 504 16.40 -28.20 -3.52
C GLY A 504 15.82 -27.04 -4.35
N PHE A 505 15.87 -27.10 -5.68
CA PHE A 505 15.33 -26.07 -6.55
C PHE A 505 13.89 -26.37 -6.99
N ARG A 506 13.10 -25.32 -7.22
CA ARG A 506 11.74 -25.37 -7.75
C ARG A 506 11.78 -25.44 -9.26
N ALA A 507 11.91 -26.63 -9.80
CA ALA A 507 11.92 -26.88 -11.23
C ALA A 507 10.57 -27.41 -11.73
N GLN A 508 10.26 -27.21 -12.99
CA GLN A 508 9.05 -27.73 -13.64
C GLN A 508 9.39 -28.32 -15.02
N LEU A 509 8.73 -29.42 -15.37
CA LEU A 509 8.79 -30.01 -16.69
C LEU A 509 7.66 -29.45 -17.57
N ASP A 510 7.98 -29.00 -18.78
CA ASP A 510 6.97 -28.68 -19.77
C ASP A 510 6.55 -29.93 -20.55
N GLU A 511 5.47 -30.55 -20.11
CA GLU A 511 4.91 -31.76 -20.72
C GLU A 511 3.91 -31.45 -21.86
N SER A 512 3.73 -30.17 -22.22
CA SER A 512 2.81 -29.80 -23.29
C SER A 512 3.30 -30.33 -24.66
N ASN A 513 2.35 -30.70 -25.52
CA ASN A 513 2.65 -31.13 -26.87
C ASN A 513 2.67 -29.96 -27.88
N GLU A 514 3.29 -28.83 -27.44
CA GLU A 514 3.37 -27.60 -28.20
C GLU A 514 4.75 -27.43 -28.87
N LYS A 515 4.82 -26.61 -29.90
CA LYS A 515 6.09 -26.27 -30.55
C LYS A 515 7.00 -25.49 -29.58
N LEU A 516 8.31 -25.74 -29.64
CA LEU A 516 9.30 -25.09 -28.77
C LEU A 516 9.13 -23.56 -28.68
N GLY A 517 8.85 -22.89 -29.81
CA GLY A 517 8.65 -21.44 -29.82
C GLY A 517 7.44 -20.99 -28.98
N TYR A 518 6.37 -21.80 -28.95
CA TYR A 518 5.20 -21.55 -28.09
C TYR A 518 5.56 -21.78 -26.61
N LYS A 519 6.21 -22.90 -26.28
CA LYS A 519 6.67 -23.23 -24.93
C LYS A 519 7.55 -22.09 -24.37
N ILE A 520 8.56 -21.64 -25.11
CA ILE A 520 9.43 -20.54 -24.69
C ILE A 520 8.63 -19.25 -24.48
N ARG A 521 7.69 -18.92 -25.39
CA ARG A 521 6.85 -17.72 -25.23
C ARG A 521 5.97 -17.82 -24.01
N HIS A 522 5.34 -18.96 -23.77
CA HIS A 522 4.51 -19.22 -22.59
C HIS A 522 5.30 -18.97 -21.29
N TRP A 523 6.46 -19.59 -21.14
CA TRP A 523 7.28 -19.47 -19.94
C TRP A 523 7.91 -18.07 -19.77
N LYS A 524 8.19 -17.37 -20.85
CA LYS A 524 8.55 -15.94 -20.81
C LYS A 524 7.39 -15.08 -20.29
N THR A 525 6.16 -15.38 -20.68
CA THR A 525 4.96 -14.69 -20.16
C THR A 525 4.75 -15.00 -18.69
N GLN A 526 5.01 -16.25 -18.26
CA GLN A 526 5.02 -16.66 -16.84
C GLN A 526 6.24 -16.12 -16.07
N LYS A 527 7.11 -15.36 -16.72
CA LYS A 527 8.27 -14.66 -16.13
C LYS A 527 9.25 -15.55 -15.37
N VAL A 528 9.34 -16.82 -15.76
CA VAL A 528 10.27 -17.78 -15.16
C VAL A 528 11.72 -17.31 -15.37
N PRO A 529 12.60 -17.36 -14.35
CA PRO A 529 13.98 -16.91 -14.45
C PRO A 529 14.81 -17.68 -15.48
N TYR A 530 14.66 -19.02 -15.53
CA TYR A 530 15.46 -19.87 -16.41
C TYR A 530 14.56 -20.82 -17.22
N ILE A 531 14.68 -20.79 -18.55
CA ILE A 531 14.06 -21.74 -19.46
C ILE A 531 15.17 -22.61 -20.05
N LEU A 532 15.20 -23.89 -19.69
CA LEU A 532 16.18 -24.87 -20.05
C LEU A 532 15.66 -25.70 -21.23
N VAL A 533 16.27 -25.59 -22.37
CA VAL A 533 15.85 -26.35 -23.56
C VAL A 533 16.69 -27.63 -23.62
N ALA A 534 15.99 -28.76 -23.77
CA ALA A 534 16.57 -30.08 -23.99
C ALA A 534 16.24 -30.53 -25.43
N GLY A 535 17.24 -30.52 -26.28
CA GLY A 535 17.18 -31.04 -27.64
C GLY A 535 18.10 -32.25 -27.81
N LYS A 536 18.16 -32.79 -29.02
CA LYS A 536 18.94 -33.99 -29.33
C LYS A 536 20.42 -33.85 -28.94
N ARG A 537 21.04 -32.68 -29.21
CA ARG A 537 22.43 -32.41 -28.85
C ARG A 537 22.64 -32.37 -27.35
N GLU A 538 21.74 -31.67 -26.65
CA GLU A 538 21.78 -31.57 -25.19
C GLU A 538 21.70 -32.95 -24.53
N VAL A 539 20.87 -33.86 -25.08
CA VAL A 539 20.78 -35.27 -24.61
C VAL A 539 22.09 -36.03 -24.87
N GLU A 540 22.67 -35.90 -26.10
CA GLU A 540 23.91 -36.60 -26.48
C GLU A 540 25.10 -36.10 -25.65
N ASP A 541 25.18 -34.81 -25.37
CA ASP A 541 26.30 -34.17 -24.70
C ASP A 541 26.12 -34.05 -23.16
N GLY A 542 24.94 -34.43 -22.61
CA GLY A 542 24.64 -34.26 -21.19
C GLY A 542 24.57 -32.80 -20.74
N THR A 543 24.09 -31.90 -21.61
CA THR A 543 24.07 -30.45 -21.39
C THR A 543 22.66 -29.86 -21.44
N LEU A 544 22.54 -28.55 -21.19
CA LEU A 544 21.31 -27.78 -21.26
C LEU A 544 21.55 -26.48 -22.04
N ASN A 545 20.61 -26.12 -22.92
CA ASN A 545 20.60 -24.81 -23.53
C ASN A 545 19.78 -23.85 -22.64
N VAL A 546 20.47 -22.90 -22.00
CA VAL A 546 19.93 -21.99 -21.00
C VAL A 546 19.46 -20.70 -21.65
N ASN A 547 18.17 -20.38 -21.49
CA ASN A 547 17.62 -19.07 -21.77
C ASN A 547 17.31 -18.39 -20.42
N GLN A 548 18.11 -17.41 -20.06
CA GLN A 548 17.94 -16.65 -18.82
C GLN A 548 17.12 -15.39 -19.08
N ARG A 549 16.17 -15.08 -18.19
CA ARG A 549 15.37 -13.87 -18.29
C ARG A 549 16.26 -12.62 -18.23
N GLY A 550 16.02 -11.67 -19.14
CA GLY A 550 16.79 -10.42 -19.25
C GLY A 550 18.13 -10.56 -19.99
N ILE A 551 18.52 -11.77 -20.41
CA ILE A 551 19.73 -12.03 -21.20
C ILE A 551 19.32 -12.58 -22.57
N GLU A 552 19.74 -11.90 -23.63
CA GLU A 552 19.41 -12.33 -25.00
C GLU A 552 20.28 -13.54 -25.46
N GLU A 553 21.53 -13.57 -24.98
CA GLU A 553 22.47 -14.62 -25.35
C GLU A 553 22.13 -15.96 -24.70
N LYS A 554 21.99 -16.98 -25.53
CA LYS A 554 21.76 -18.36 -25.08
C LYS A 554 23.11 -19.04 -24.89
N ARG A 555 23.20 -19.88 -23.88
CA ARG A 555 24.43 -20.61 -23.56
C ARG A 555 24.14 -22.07 -23.30
N THR A 556 25.10 -22.94 -23.63
CA THR A 556 25.04 -24.37 -23.33
C THR A 556 25.96 -24.67 -22.16
N VAL A 557 25.46 -25.34 -21.13
CA VAL A 557 26.20 -25.68 -19.91
C VAL A 557 25.88 -27.11 -19.49
N SER A 558 26.79 -27.73 -18.71
CA SER A 558 26.48 -29.02 -18.07
C SER A 558 25.44 -28.84 -16.96
N ILE A 559 24.73 -29.90 -16.62
CA ILE A 559 23.72 -29.90 -15.56
C ILE A 559 24.36 -29.45 -14.24
N ASP A 560 25.51 -30.03 -13.88
CA ASP A 560 26.21 -29.72 -12.63
C ASP A 560 26.62 -28.24 -12.57
N SER A 561 27.12 -27.69 -13.68
CA SER A 561 27.48 -26.26 -13.76
C SER A 561 26.26 -25.35 -13.57
N PHE A 562 25.11 -25.72 -14.13
CA PHE A 562 23.86 -24.97 -13.95
C PHE A 562 23.36 -25.04 -12.49
N VAL A 563 23.45 -26.21 -11.85
CA VAL A 563 23.09 -26.39 -10.44
C VAL A 563 23.92 -25.49 -9.53
N GLU A 564 25.25 -25.45 -9.70
CA GLU A 564 26.13 -24.58 -8.90
C GLU A 564 25.89 -23.09 -9.17
N GLU A 565 25.63 -22.73 -10.41
CA GLU A 565 25.24 -21.36 -10.74
C GLU A 565 23.93 -20.95 -10.07
N LEU A 566 22.88 -21.77 -10.22
CA LEU A 566 21.57 -21.46 -9.65
C LEU A 566 21.65 -21.39 -8.12
N LYS A 567 22.45 -22.26 -7.49
CA LYS A 567 22.73 -22.20 -6.07
C LYS A 567 23.35 -20.87 -5.67
N THR A 568 24.41 -20.46 -6.37
CA THR A 568 25.07 -19.18 -6.12
C THR A 568 24.11 -17.99 -6.24
N VAL A 569 23.25 -18.00 -7.29
CA VAL A 569 22.26 -16.93 -7.51
C VAL A 569 21.21 -16.91 -6.39
N VAL A 570 20.69 -18.07 -5.98
CA VAL A 570 19.69 -18.18 -4.93
C VAL A 570 20.27 -17.80 -3.57
N GLU A 571 21.48 -18.24 -3.22
CA GLU A 571 22.17 -17.85 -1.98
C GLU A 571 22.49 -16.36 -1.94
N ALA A 572 22.84 -15.77 -3.06
CA ALA A 572 23.04 -14.32 -3.20
C ALA A 572 21.73 -13.51 -3.25
N ARG A 573 20.57 -14.20 -3.21
CA ARG A 573 19.23 -13.61 -3.31
C ARG A 573 18.99 -12.77 -4.56
N ARG A 574 19.41 -13.29 -5.70
CA ARG A 574 19.24 -12.66 -7.01
C ARG A 574 18.23 -13.37 -7.89
#